data_f0a9a42c900133491d9a105c0b98df0e
#
_entry.id   f0a9a42c900133491d9a105c0b98df0e
#
_cell.length_a   1.000
_cell.length_b   1.000
_cell.length_c   1.000
_cell.angle_alpha   90.00
_cell.angle_beta   90.00
_cell.angle_gamma   90.00
#
_symmetry.space_group_name_H-M   'P 1'
#
loop_
_entity.id
_entity.type
_entity.pdbx_description
1 polymer ?
#
loop_
_entity_poly.entity_id
_entity_poly.type
_entity_poly.pdbx_seq_one_letter_code
_entity_poly.pdbx_strand_id
1 'polypeptide(L)'
;MKSAKAAIVILATLVAGYVTAGPDADKIAATGVKIFQQSKMQGFDWTMFEYEGCEAWVVEPAKPAQGNPWAWCMEWPTAFQNRTGVKALLESGYRWVTFNPAYAKHCNKSPAGNQNDEMIAKRRKFQEFLIQTLGLEKRACLIGMSWGGFYSIRYASTHPECIKAIYIDAPLLDFSTLAGFKTKNWQSLAKFYPGLTPDYVGADDPMQPVHHTRAEKIAKAKIPVLCVYGGSDSVVPAESNCMRFAEAFEKAGGHIRMWRDNKRGHHPHGLEPNESNVFLNFFNSAK
;
A
#
# COMPACT_ATOMS: atom_id res chain seq x y z
N MET A 1 23.45 47.00 -55.03
CA MET A 1 23.83 46.61 -53.67
C MET A 1 22.72 45.77 -53.11
N LYS A 2 22.86 44.45 -53.07
CA LYS A 2 21.87 43.51 -52.50
C LYS A 2 22.41 43.04 -51.14
N SER A 3 21.71 43.38 -50.08
CA SER A 3 22.04 42.99 -48.72
C SER A 3 21.62 41.52 -48.49
N ALA A 4 22.59 40.66 -48.17
CA ALA A 4 22.33 39.27 -47.76
C ALA A 4 22.03 39.29 -46.26
N LYS A 5 20.83 38.90 -45.85
CA LYS A 5 20.47 38.59 -44.47
C LYS A 5 20.92 37.16 -44.13
N ALA A 6 21.89 37.03 -43.26
CA ALA A 6 22.29 35.75 -42.68
C ALA A 6 21.25 35.32 -41.66
N ALA A 7 20.62 34.16 -41.86
CA ALA A 7 19.76 33.52 -40.91
C ALA A 7 20.64 32.67 -39.97
N ILE A 8 20.67 33.06 -38.69
CA ILE A 8 21.28 32.25 -37.62
C ILE A 8 20.25 31.18 -37.23
N VAL A 9 20.53 29.92 -37.59
CA VAL A 9 19.78 28.76 -37.07
C VAL A 9 20.38 28.38 -35.70
N ILE A 10 19.66 28.68 -34.65
CA ILE A 10 20.00 28.20 -33.31
C ILE A 10 19.51 26.75 -33.23
N LEU A 11 20.44 25.81 -33.31
CA LEU A 11 20.21 24.40 -33.03
C LEU A 11 20.05 24.23 -31.51
N ALA A 12 18.82 24.19 -31.00
CA ALA A 12 18.56 23.82 -29.61
C ALA A 12 18.74 22.30 -29.50
N THR A 13 19.91 21.87 -29.03
CA THR A 13 20.17 20.51 -28.60
C THR A 13 19.34 20.26 -27.33
N LEU A 14 18.20 19.58 -27.48
CA LEU A 14 17.48 18.95 -26.37
C LEU A 14 18.41 17.84 -25.82
N VAL A 15 19.12 18.14 -24.76
CA VAL A 15 19.74 17.14 -23.91
C VAL A 15 18.60 16.48 -23.15
N ALA A 16 18.04 15.40 -23.73
CA ALA A 16 17.25 14.46 -22.97
C ALA A 16 18.16 13.87 -21.90
N GLY A 17 18.02 14.35 -20.67
CA GLY A 17 18.73 13.76 -19.54
C GLY A 17 18.33 12.29 -19.45
N TYR A 18 19.23 11.40 -19.82
CA TYR A 18 19.08 9.97 -19.55
C TYR A 18 19.01 9.82 -18.04
N VAL A 19 17.83 9.52 -17.52
CA VAL A 19 17.69 8.98 -16.17
C VAL A 19 18.35 7.62 -16.21
N THR A 20 19.57 7.49 -15.66
CA THR A 20 20.21 6.17 -15.53
C THR A 20 19.32 5.32 -14.66
N ALA A 21 18.94 4.15 -15.16
CA ALA A 21 18.19 3.16 -14.40
C ALA A 21 18.94 2.80 -13.11
N GLY A 22 18.23 2.68 -12.01
CA GLY A 22 18.83 2.17 -10.77
C GLY A 22 19.05 0.66 -10.85
N PRO A 23 19.88 0.08 -9.94
CA PRO A 23 20.21 -1.35 -9.95
C PRO A 23 18.98 -2.29 -9.87
N ASP A 24 17.90 -1.87 -9.22
CA ASP A 24 16.67 -2.68 -9.16
C ASP A 24 15.94 -2.69 -10.49
N ALA A 25 15.93 -1.58 -11.23
CA ALA A 25 15.36 -1.51 -12.57
C ALA A 25 16.00 -2.51 -13.54
N ASP A 26 17.33 -2.63 -13.51
CA ASP A 26 18.08 -3.58 -14.35
C ASP A 26 17.73 -5.04 -14.00
N LYS A 27 17.64 -5.37 -12.71
CA LYS A 27 17.22 -6.70 -12.26
C LYS A 27 15.81 -7.04 -12.68
N ILE A 28 14.88 -6.08 -12.55
CA ILE A 28 13.48 -6.23 -12.96
C ILE A 28 13.40 -6.44 -14.48
N ALA A 29 14.11 -5.62 -15.27
CA ALA A 29 14.15 -5.73 -16.72
C ALA A 29 14.73 -7.08 -17.19
N ALA A 30 15.74 -7.61 -16.49
CA ALA A 30 16.35 -8.90 -16.80
C ALA A 30 15.38 -10.10 -16.65
N THR A 31 14.25 -9.95 -15.96
CA THR A 31 13.20 -10.97 -15.88
C THR A 31 12.30 -11.04 -17.12
N GLY A 32 12.45 -10.09 -18.05
CA GLY A 32 11.63 -9.99 -19.27
C GLY A 32 10.28 -9.32 -19.06
N VAL A 33 9.97 -8.78 -17.89
CA VAL A 33 8.74 -8.02 -17.66
C VAL A 33 8.78 -6.69 -18.41
N LYS A 34 7.61 -6.19 -18.81
CA LYS A 34 7.51 -4.92 -19.50
C LYS A 34 7.68 -3.76 -18.55
N ILE A 35 8.71 -2.94 -18.76
CA ILE A 35 8.89 -1.68 -18.06
C ILE A 35 7.99 -0.62 -18.72
N PHE A 36 7.16 0.07 -17.94
CA PHE A 36 6.32 1.17 -18.40
C PHE A 36 7.01 2.51 -18.24
N GLN A 37 7.70 2.71 -17.14
CA GLN A 37 8.33 3.98 -16.81
C GLN A 37 9.48 3.81 -15.83
N GLN A 38 10.50 4.64 -16.01
CA GLN A 38 11.57 4.89 -15.02
C GLN A 38 11.61 6.39 -14.76
N SER A 39 11.68 6.78 -13.48
CA SER A 39 11.62 8.18 -13.05
C SER A 39 12.15 8.33 -11.62
N LYS A 40 11.83 9.45 -10.97
CA LYS A 40 12.11 9.71 -9.56
C LYS A 40 10.81 9.87 -8.78
N MET A 41 10.78 9.31 -7.57
CA MET A 41 9.73 9.54 -6.57
C MET A 41 10.40 9.97 -5.26
N GLN A 42 10.06 11.13 -4.73
CA GLN A 42 10.72 11.71 -3.54
C GLN A 42 12.26 11.82 -3.68
N GLY A 43 12.77 11.94 -4.94
CA GLY A 43 14.20 11.97 -5.23
C GLY A 43 14.88 10.61 -5.43
N PHE A 44 14.17 9.50 -5.18
CA PHE A 44 14.65 8.13 -5.31
C PHE A 44 14.27 7.51 -6.65
N ASP A 45 15.06 6.55 -7.13
CA ASP A 45 14.78 5.85 -8.37
C ASP A 45 13.48 5.05 -8.27
N TRP A 46 12.61 5.23 -9.25
CA TRP A 46 11.29 4.61 -9.32
C TRP A 46 11.12 3.89 -10.65
N THR A 47 10.76 2.61 -10.57
CA THR A 47 10.47 1.76 -11.72
C THR A 47 9.02 1.31 -11.68
N MET A 48 8.28 1.54 -12.76
CA MET A 48 6.93 1.06 -12.99
C MET A 48 6.97 -0.02 -14.08
N PHE A 49 6.36 -1.17 -13.83
CA PHE A 49 6.39 -2.31 -14.73
C PHE A 49 5.10 -3.14 -14.67
N GLU A 50 4.95 -4.05 -15.62
CA GLU A 50 3.85 -5.01 -15.64
C GLU A 50 4.24 -6.31 -14.94
N TYR A 51 3.38 -6.81 -14.06
CA TYR A 51 3.49 -8.13 -13.46
C TYR A 51 2.12 -8.82 -13.40
N GLU A 52 1.97 -10.01 -14.00
CA GLU A 52 0.72 -10.78 -14.07
C GLU A 52 -0.48 -9.93 -14.59
N GLY A 53 -0.25 -9.07 -15.58
CA GLY A 53 -1.26 -8.15 -16.12
C GLY A 53 -1.63 -6.99 -15.18
N CYS A 54 -0.86 -6.74 -14.15
CA CYS A 54 -1.05 -5.68 -13.17
C CYS A 54 0.12 -4.71 -13.16
N GLU A 55 -0.15 -3.44 -12.87
CA GLU A 55 0.88 -2.42 -12.70
C GLU A 55 1.56 -2.57 -11.34
N ALA A 56 2.86 -2.61 -11.34
CA ALA A 56 3.71 -2.73 -10.16
C ALA A 56 4.73 -1.58 -10.12
N TRP A 57 5.02 -1.09 -8.91
CA TRP A 57 6.02 -0.05 -8.69
C TRP A 57 7.04 -0.49 -7.66
N VAL A 58 8.29 -0.18 -7.93
CA VAL A 58 9.38 -0.28 -6.95
C VAL A 58 10.10 1.06 -6.90
N VAL A 59 10.26 1.60 -5.70
CA VAL A 59 11.11 2.75 -5.42
C VAL A 59 12.30 2.24 -4.61
N GLU A 60 13.49 2.41 -5.13
CA GLU A 60 14.70 1.91 -4.50
C GLU A 60 15.40 2.99 -3.68
N PRO A 61 15.90 2.67 -2.47
CA PRO A 61 16.69 3.60 -1.67
C PRO A 61 18.06 3.81 -2.31
N ALA A 62 18.68 4.97 -2.05
CA ALA A 62 20.06 5.23 -2.52
C ALA A 62 21.07 4.20 -1.97
N LYS A 63 20.83 3.69 -0.77
CA LYS A 63 21.62 2.63 -0.13
C LYS A 63 20.67 1.69 0.61
N PRO A 64 20.50 0.45 0.15
CA PRO A 64 19.69 -0.54 0.86
C PRO A 64 20.22 -0.83 2.27
N ALA A 65 19.31 -0.93 3.24
CA ALA A 65 19.67 -1.38 4.59
C ALA A 65 19.99 -2.88 4.61
N GLN A 66 20.70 -3.31 5.66
CA GLN A 66 21.02 -4.73 5.86
C GLN A 66 19.72 -5.56 5.92
N GLY A 67 19.70 -6.69 5.22
CA GLY A 67 18.54 -7.57 5.13
C GLY A 67 17.52 -7.17 4.06
N ASN A 68 17.77 -6.07 3.33
CA ASN A 68 16.89 -5.58 2.26
C ASN A 68 15.42 -5.42 2.70
N PRO A 69 15.14 -4.67 3.77
CA PRO A 69 13.78 -4.46 4.25
C PRO A 69 12.97 -3.66 3.22
N TRP A 70 11.65 -3.85 3.26
CA TRP A 70 10.74 -3.16 2.36
C TRP A 70 9.37 -2.92 2.96
N ALA A 71 8.73 -1.86 2.47
CA ALA A 71 7.38 -1.47 2.85
C ALA A 71 6.47 -1.52 1.62
N TRP A 72 5.32 -2.16 1.78
CA TRP A 72 4.33 -2.33 0.72
C TRP A 72 3.12 -1.45 0.97
N CYS A 73 2.99 -0.38 0.19
CA CYS A 73 1.80 0.44 0.17
C CYS A 73 0.69 -0.31 -0.59
N MET A 74 -0.33 -0.72 0.13
CA MET A 74 -1.37 -1.61 -0.40
C MET A 74 -2.37 -0.87 -1.30
N GLU A 75 -2.57 0.45 -1.06
CA GLU A 75 -3.40 1.33 -1.90
C GLU A 75 -2.99 2.80 -1.69
N TRP A 76 -3.38 3.67 -2.62
CA TRP A 76 -3.14 5.12 -2.62
C TRP A 76 -1.65 5.52 -2.58
N PRO A 77 -0.81 4.96 -3.46
CA PRO A 77 0.66 5.06 -3.34
C PRO A 77 1.21 6.48 -3.46
N THR A 78 0.47 7.40 -4.05
CA THR A 78 0.88 8.81 -4.20
C THR A 78 0.28 9.73 -3.15
N ALA A 79 -0.65 9.22 -2.30
CA ALA A 79 -1.33 10.02 -1.32
C ALA A 79 -0.50 10.17 -0.03
N PHE A 80 -0.47 11.37 0.52
CA PHE A 80 0.06 11.68 1.86
C PHE A 80 1.49 11.18 2.15
N GLN A 81 2.34 11.04 1.13
CA GLN A 81 3.68 10.46 1.26
C GLN A 81 4.55 11.11 2.35
N ASN A 82 4.45 12.43 2.52
CA ASN A 82 5.17 13.16 3.57
C ASN A 82 4.65 12.87 4.98
N ARG A 83 3.46 12.29 5.12
CA ARG A 83 2.78 11.99 6.37
C ARG A 83 2.78 10.51 6.71
N THR A 84 3.00 9.62 5.75
CA THR A 84 2.98 8.15 5.89
C THR A 84 4.36 7.53 5.99
N GLY A 85 5.39 8.36 6.18
CA GLY A 85 6.77 7.91 6.43
C GLY A 85 7.53 7.43 5.20
N VAL A 86 6.99 7.56 3.98
CA VAL A 86 7.62 7.04 2.74
C VAL A 86 9.04 7.53 2.58
N LYS A 87 9.28 8.86 2.73
CA LYS A 87 10.62 9.44 2.59
C LYS A 87 11.57 8.91 3.65
N ALA A 88 11.15 8.87 4.92
CA ALA A 88 11.99 8.37 6.02
C ALA A 88 12.37 6.88 5.83
N LEU A 89 11.45 6.06 5.32
CA LEU A 89 11.71 4.66 5.00
C LEU A 89 12.76 4.54 3.88
N LEU A 90 12.62 5.28 2.79
CA LEU A 90 13.57 5.30 1.68
C LEU A 90 14.96 5.80 2.10
N GLU A 91 15.04 6.89 2.88
CA GLU A 91 16.29 7.42 3.45
C GLU A 91 16.96 6.42 4.39
N SER A 92 16.19 5.56 5.05
CA SER A 92 16.67 4.51 5.95
C SER A 92 16.99 3.18 5.26
N GLY A 93 16.89 3.13 3.93
CA GLY A 93 17.29 1.98 3.14
C GLY A 93 16.19 0.94 2.90
N TYR A 94 14.93 1.25 3.24
CA TYR A 94 13.77 0.44 2.84
C TYR A 94 13.45 0.67 1.37
N ARG A 95 13.10 -0.40 0.64
CA ARG A 95 12.36 -0.24 -0.61
C ARG A 95 10.90 0.07 -0.33
N TRP A 96 10.30 0.87 -1.19
CA TRP A 96 8.87 1.16 -1.14
C TRP A 96 8.20 0.61 -2.39
N VAL A 97 7.11 -0.14 -2.21
CA VAL A 97 6.51 -0.96 -3.26
C VAL A 97 5.01 -0.73 -3.29
N THR A 98 4.39 -0.82 -4.47
CA THR A 98 2.95 -0.99 -4.61
C THR A 98 2.62 -1.94 -5.75
N PHE A 99 1.43 -2.54 -5.70
CA PHE A 99 0.95 -3.48 -6.71
C PHE A 99 -0.53 -3.26 -6.99
N ASN A 100 -0.85 -3.03 -8.25
CA ASN A 100 -2.18 -2.80 -8.77
C ASN A 100 -2.96 -1.70 -8.02
N PRO A 101 -2.40 -0.47 -7.90
CA PRO A 101 -3.12 0.62 -7.23
C PRO A 101 -4.36 1.04 -8.04
N ALA A 102 -5.37 1.60 -7.39
CA ALA A 102 -6.63 2.01 -8.04
C ALA A 102 -6.45 3.02 -9.20
N TYR A 103 -5.36 3.78 -9.16
CA TYR A 103 -5.02 4.76 -10.21
C TYR A 103 -4.06 4.25 -11.26
N ALA A 104 -3.71 2.94 -11.23
CA ALA A 104 -2.80 2.41 -12.22
C ALA A 104 -3.31 2.67 -13.63
N LYS A 105 -2.42 3.08 -14.55
CA LYS A 105 -2.79 3.47 -15.91
C LYS A 105 -2.84 2.28 -16.86
N HIS A 106 -2.17 1.21 -16.53
CA HIS A 106 -1.85 0.11 -17.43
C HIS A 106 -2.59 -1.19 -17.16
N CYS A 107 -3.43 -1.23 -16.13
CA CYS A 107 -4.22 -2.43 -15.81
C CYS A 107 -5.63 -2.05 -15.37
N ASN A 108 -6.57 -2.98 -15.49
CA ASN A 108 -7.95 -2.71 -15.09
C ASN A 108 -8.11 -2.73 -13.56
N LYS A 109 -8.78 -1.75 -13.00
CA LYS A 109 -8.81 -1.49 -11.57
C LYS A 109 -10.17 -1.14 -11.03
N SER A 110 -10.47 -1.79 -9.95
CA SER A 110 -11.52 -1.38 -9.03
C SER A 110 -10.99 -1.57 -7.62
N PRO A 111 -11.02 -0.57 -6.75
CA PRO A 111 -10.66 -0.76 -5.35
C PRO A 111 -11.42 -1.92 -4.74
N ALA A 112 -12.70 -2.07 -5.07
CA ALA A 112 -13.53 -3.16 -4.58
C ALA A 112 -13.01 -4.56 -4.97
N GLY A 113 -12.49 -4.73 -6.21
CA GLY A 113 -11.97 -6.01 -6.70
C GLY A 113 -10.54 -6.31 -6.30
N ASN A 114 -9.84 -5.35 -5.74
CA ASN A 114 -8.40 -5.42 -5.56
C ASN A 114 -7.94 -6.37 -4.42
N GLN A 115 -8.87 -7.06 -3.78
CA GLN A 115 -8.60 -8.03 -2.71
C GLN A 115 -9.52 -9.26 -2.76
N ASN A 116 -10.09 -9.59 -3.89
CA ASN A 116 -10.71 -10.89 -4.09
C ASN A 116 -9.63 -12.00 -4.07
N ASP A 117 -10.03 -13.26 -4.07
CA ASP A 117 -9.11 -14.39 -3.94
C ASP A 117 -8.08 -14.47 -5.07
N GLU A 118 -8.46 -14.11 -6.29
CA GLU A 118 -7.55 -14.03 -7.44
C GLU A 118 -6.45 -12.99 -7.19
N MET A 119 -6.83 -11.80 -6.72
CA MET A 119 -5.86 -10.74 -6.46
C MET A 119 -4.95 -11.05 -5.26
N ILE A 120 -5.47 -11.71 -4.22
CA ILE A 120 -4.65 -12.22 -3.11
C ILE A 120 -3.58 -13.18 -3.62
N ALA A 121 -3.96 -14.12 -4.51
CA ALA A 121 -3.02 -15.04 -5.13
C ALA A 121 -1.96 -14.31 -5.99
N LYS A 122 -2.36 -13.33 -6.80
CA LYS A 122 -1.42 -12.49 -7.57
C LYS A 122 -0.46 -11.71 -6.67
N ARG A 123 -0.96 -11.16 -5.56
CA ARG A 123 -0.10 -10.46 -4.57
C ARG A 123 0.93 -11.40 -3.94
N ARG A 124 0.56 -12.65 -3.67
CA ARG A 124 1.50 -13.64 -3.14
C ARG A 124 2.62 -13.94 -4.13
N LYS A 125 2.29 -14.17 -5.39
CA LYS A 125 3.27 -14.37 -6.47
C LYS A 125 4.15 -13.13 -6.67
N PHE A 126 3.57 -11.93 -6.60
CA PHE A 126 4.31 -10.68 -6.71
C PHE A 126 5.33 -10.52 -5.57
N GLN A 127 4.96 -10.85 -4.33
CA GLN A 127 5.90 -10.86 -3.22
C GLN A 127 7.06 -11.84 -3.46
N GLU A 128 6.78 -13.05 -3.93
CA GLU A 128 7.80 -14.04 -4.29
C GLU A 128 8.72 -13.54 -5.40
N PHE A 129 8.14 -12.93 -6.44
CA PHE A 129 8.90 -12.31 -7.53
C PHE A 129 9.88 -11.26 -7.00
N LEU A 130 9.45 -10.36 -6.13
CA LEU A 130 10.33 -9.33 -5.55
C LEU A 130 11.45 -9.94 -4.69
N ILE A 131 11.12 -10.95 -3.87
CA ILE A 131 12.13 -11.65 -3.06
C ILE A 131 13.18 -12.31 -3.95
N GLN A 132 12.77 -13.01 -4.99
CA GLN A 132 13.67 -13.71 -5.91
C GLN A 132 14.51 -12.75 -6.78
N THR A 133 13.87 -11.68 -7.29
CA THR A 133 14.49 -10.76 -8.23
C THR A 133 15.41 -9.74 -7.54
N LEU A 134 14.93 -9.18 -6.43
CA LEU A 134 15.61 -8.08 -5.73
C LEU A 134 16.31 -8.51 -4.44
N GLY A 135 16.13 -9.75 -4.01
CA GLY A 135 16.67 -10.26 -2.75
C GLY A 135 16.04 -9.61 -1.52
N LEU A 136 14.75 -9.24 -1.58
CA LEU A 136 14.08 -8.57 -0.47
C LEU A 136 13.90 -9.48 0.74
N GLU A 137 13.76 -8.88 1.93
CA GLU A 137 13.34 -9.60 3.14
C GLU A 137 12.07 -10.40 2.86
N LYS A 138 11.99 -11.64 3.37
CA LYS A 138 10.84 -12.53 3.10
C LYS A 138 9.52 -11.97 3.59
N ARG A 139 9.55 -11.15 4.64
CA ARG A 139 8.36 -10.56 5.25
C ARG A 139 8.27 -9.07 4.97
N ALA A 140 7.12 -8.63 4.45
CA ALA A 140 6.83 -7.24 4.14
C ALA A 140 6.33 -6.46 5.35
N CYS A 141 6.65 -5.17 5.41
CA CYS A 141 5.91 -4.22 6.22
C CYS A 141 4.76 -3.63 5.39
N LEU A 142 3.50 -3.74 5.85
CA LEU A 142 2.36 -3.25 5.10
C LEU A 142 1.98 -1.82 5.51
N ILE A 143 1.59 -1.00 4.53
CA ILE A 143 1.05 0.35 4.71
C ILE A 143 -0.34 0.38 4.06
N GLY A 144 -1.39 0.59 4.85
CA GLY A 144 -2.76 0.54 4.37
C GLY A 144 -3.61 1.71 4.83
N MET A 145 -3.86 2.69 3.94
CA MET A 145 -4.77 3.81 4.16
C MET A 145 -6.17 3.47 3.64
N SER A 146 -7.23 3.76 4.38
CA SER A 146 -8.62 3.58 3.95
C SER A 146 -8.87 2.16 3.38
N TRP A 147 -9.19 2.01 2.10
CA TRP A 147 -9.27 0.73 1.39
C TRP A 147 -7.98 -0.11 1.51
N GLY A 148 -6.82 0.54 1.56
CA GLY A 148 -5.55 -0.15 1.78
C GLY A 148 -5.46 -0.84 3.15
N GLY A 149 -6.22 -0.38 4.14
CA GLY A 149 -6.38 -1.06 5.42
C GLY A 149 -7.06 -2.42 5.27
N PHE A 150 -8.17 -2.46 4.51
CA PHE A 150 -8.82 -3.73 4.13
C PHE A 150 -7.84 -4.67 3.43
N TYR A 151 -7.07 -4.15 2.45
CA TYR A 151 -6.10 -4.94 1.70
C TYR A 151 -5.02 -5.52 2.60
N SER A 152 -4.49 -4.70 3.52
CA SER A 152 -3.46 -5.13 4.47
C SER A 152 -3.95 -6.26 5.38
N ILE A 153 -5.12 -6.09 5.99
CA ILE A 153 -5.68 -7.08 6.93
C ILE A 153 -6.05 -8.38 6.20
N ARG A 154 -6.67 -8.28 5.01
CA ARG A 154 -7.03 -9.46 4.25
C ARG A 154 -5.80 -10.24 3.80
N TYR A 155 -4.79 -9.57 3.23
CA TYR A 155 -3.56 -10.22 2.80
C TYR A 155 -2.80 -10.83 3.98
N ALA A 156 -2.61 -10.08 5.06
CA ALA A 156 -1.93 -10.56 6.26
C ALA A 156 -2.64 -11.74 6.93
N SER A 157 -3.97 -11.75 6.96
CA SER A 157 -4.73 -12.88 7.52
C SER A 157 -4.73 -14.13 6.64
N THR A 158 -4.43 -13.98 5.34
CA THR A 158 -4.33 -15.10 4.39
C THR A 158 -2.91 -15.66 4.35
N HIS A 159 -1.90 -14.78 4.43
CA HIS A 159 -0.47 -15.11 4.34
C HIS A 159 0.32 -14.49 5.51
N PRO A 160 0.01 -14.85 6.76
CA PRO A 160 0.66 -14.21 7.92
C PRO A 160 2.17 -14.44 7.97
N GLU A 161 2.66 -15.55 7.44
CA GLU A 161 4.09 -15.87 7.34
C GLU A 161 4.88 -14.90 6.45
N CYS A 162 4.18 -14.14 5.63
CA CYS A 162 4.77 -13.19 4.68
C CYS A 162 4.87 -11.76 5.23
N ILE A 163 4.37 -11.51 6.44
CA ILE A 163 4.21 -10.16 6.99
C ILE A 163 5.04 -9.97 8.24
N LYS A 164 5.75 -8.85 8.30
CA LYS A 164 6.57 -8.43 9.42
C LYS A 164 5.82 -7.53 10.39
N ALA A 165 5.14 -6.52 9.85
CA ALA A 165 4.37 -5.54 10.62
C ALA A 165 3.29 -4.89 9.74
N ILE A 166 2.26 -4.33 10.36
CA ILE A 166 1.15 -3.68 9.65
C ILE A 166 0.94 -2.29 10.22
N TYR A 167 1.03 -1.27 9.37
CA TYR A 167 0.52 0.07 9.62
C TYR A 167 -0.78 0.25 8.84
N ILE A 168 -1.87 0.61 9.53
CA ILE A 168 -3.16 0.96 8.94
C ILE A 168 -3.58 2.35 9.39
N ASP A 169 -4.24 3.10 8.48
CA ASP A 169 -4.67 4.47 8.74
C ASP A 169 -6.11 4.68 8.27
N ALA A 170 -6.98 5.07 9.20
CA ALA A 170 -8.42 5.21 8.96
C ALA A 170 -8.96 4.05 8.09
N PRO A 171 -8.66 2.79 8.46
CA PRO A 171 -8.84 1.64 7.58
C PRO A 171 -10.33 1.33 7.42
N LEU A 172 -10.76 1.11 6.16
CA LEU A 172 -12.08 0.56 5.88
C LEU A 172 -12.04 -0.94 6.17
N LEU A 173 -12.64 -1.36 7.27
CA LEU A 173 -12.67 -2.75 7.71
C LEU A 173 -14.09 -3.34 7.76
N ASP A 174 -15.11 -2.49 7.64
CA ASP A 174 -16.51 -2.90 7.60
C ASP A 174 -17.23 -2.24 6.41
N PHE A 175 -17.60 -3.05 5.42
CA PHE A 175 -18.27 -2.57 4.22
C PHE A 175 -19.67 -2.00 4.50
N SER A 176 -20.33 -2.43 5.58
CA SER A 176 -21.66 -1.91 5.94
C SER A 176 -21.64 -0.41 6.27
N THR A 177 -20.46 0.13 6.59
CA THR A 177 -20.25 1.56 6.88
C THR A 177 -20.10 2.43 5.63
N LEU A 178 -19.95 1.82 4.44
CA LEU A 178 -19.89 2.58 3.19
C LEU A 178 -21.20 3.31 2.91
N ALA A 179 -21.09 4.58 2.57
CA ALA A 179 -22.26 5.39 2.20
C ALA A 179 -23.09 4.72 1.09
N GLY A 180 -24.37 4.53 1.33
CA GLY A 180 -25.30 3.86 0.40
C GLY A 180 -24.99 2.37 0.20
N PHE A 181 -24.33 1.71 1.14
CA PHE A 181 -24.07 0.26 1.07
C PHE A 181 -25.36 -0.52 0.82
N LYS A 182 -26.37 -0.39 1.70
CA LYS A 182 -27.62 -1.14 1.62
C LYS A 182 -28.44 -0.89 0.34
N THR A 183 -28.26 0.26 -0.30
CA THR A 183 -29.09 0.64 -1.46
C THR A 183 -28.48 0.30 -2.81
N LYS A 184 -27.17 0.49 -2.98
CA LYS A 184 -26.51 0.32 -4.30
C LYS A 184 -25.09 -0.24 -4.25
N ASN A 185 -24.34 0.04 -3.19
CA ASN A 185 -22.90 -0.29 -3.19
C ASN A 185 -22.64 -1.78 -2.95
N TRP A 186 -23.50 -2.49 -2.22
CA TRP A 186 -23.39 -3.92 -2.03
C TRP A 186 -23.37 -4.71 -3.36
N GLN A 187 -24.16 -4.30 -4.35
CA GLN A 187 -24.21 -4.96 -5.67
C GLN A 187 -22.88 -4.86 -6.41
N SER A 188 -22.22 -3.72 -6.29
CA SER A 188 -20.90 -3.52 -6.88
C SER A 188 -19.83 -4.36 -6.20
N LEU A 189 -19.94 -4.53 -4.88
CA LEU A 189 -19.03 -5.35 -4.08
C LEU A 189 -19.31 -6.85 -4.26
N ALA A 190 -20.57 -7.27 -4.37
CA ALA A 190 -20.96 -8.67 -4.56
C ALA A 190 -20.39 -9.28 -5.86
N LYS A 191 -20.04 -8.46 -6.85
CA LYS A 191 -19.31 -8.92 -8.05
C LYS A 191 -17.95 -9.51 -7.72
N PHE A 192 -17.33 -9.08 -6.64
CA PHE A 192 -15.99 -9.49 -6.21
C PHE A 192 -16.02 -10.38 -4.95
N TYR A 193 -17.11 -10.31 -4.19
CA TYR A 193 -17.29 -11.04 -2.93
C TYR A 193 -18.63 -11.78 -2.97
N PRO A 194 -18.67 -13.00 -3.58
CA PRO A 194 -19.88 -13.80 -3.68
C PRO A 194 -20.50 -14.03 -2.30
N GLY A 195 -21.80 -13.89 -2.20
CA GLY A 195 -22.53 -14.04 -0.94
C GLY A 195 -22.76 -12.74 -0.17
N LEU A 196 -22.15 -11.62 -0.58
CA LEU A 196 -22.45 -10.32 0.01
C LEU A 196 -23.88 -9.89 -0.34
N THR A 197 -24.68 -9.52 0.67
CA THR A 197 -26.08 -9.10 0.55
C THR A 197 -26.29 -7.71 1.17
N PRO A 198 -27.43 -7.04 0.90
CA PRO A 198 -27.75 -5.78 1.55
C PRO A 198 -27.98 -5.91 3.06
N ASP A 199 -28.28 -7.11 3.56
CA ASP A 199 -28.49 -7.39 4.98
C ASP A 199 -27.20 -7.71 5.73
N TYR A 200 -26.08 -7.62 5.03
CA TYR A 200 -24.78 -7.78 5.59
C TYR A 200 -24.55 -6.86 6.81
N VAL A 201 -24.15 -7.44 7.93
CA VAL A 201 -24.05 -6.76 9.23
C VAL A 201 -22.60 -6.59 9.72
N GLY A 202 -21.63 -6.80 8.85
CA GLY A 202 -20.23 -6.50 9.16
C GLY A 202 -19.48 -7.63 9.84
N ALA A 203 -19.21 -7.51 11.12
CA ALA A 203 -18.21 -8.30 11.84
C ALA A 203 -18.33 -9.82 11.78
N ASP A 204 -19.53 -10.35 11.59
CA ASP A 204 -19.79 -11.80 11.60
C ASP A 204 -19.60 -12.46 10.24
N ASP A 205 -19.40 -11.67 9.18
CA ASP A 205 -19.16 -12.20 7.85
C ASP A 205 -17.69 -12.61 7.69
N PRO A 206 -17.38 -13.88 7.35
CA PRO A 206 -16.02 -14.38 7.16
C PRO A 206 -15.21 -13.63 6.10
N MET A 207 -15.88 -12.95 5.16
CA MET A 207 -15.25 -12.12 4.13
C MET A 207 -14.70 -10.82 4.70
N GLN A 208 -15.15 -10.40 5.88
CA GLN A 208 -14.75 -9.12 6.46
C GLN A 208 -13.39 -9.13 7.13
N PRO A 209 -12.61 -8.05 7.00
CA PRO A 209 -11.35 -7.89 7.71
C PRO A 209 -11.49 -7.81 9.22
N VAL A 210 -12.63 -7.26 9.70
CA VAL A 210 -12.93 -7.17 11.15
C VAL A 210 -13.45 -8.47 11.75
N HIS A 211 -13.77 -9.48 10.91
CA HIS A 211 -14.16 -10.78 11.43
C HIS A 211 -13.08 -11.31 12.37
N HIS A 212 -13.49 -11.75 13.56
CA HIS A 212 -12.56 -12.17 14.62
C HIS A 212 -11.54 -13.22 14.16
N THR A 213 -11.89 -14.13 13.25
CA THR A 213 -10.94 -15.13 12.73
C THR A 213 -9.78 -14.51 11.95
N ARG A 214 -9.94 -13.33 11.32
CA ARG A 214 -8.86 -12.63 10.65
C ARG A 214 -7.94 -11.96 11.66
N ALA A 215 -8.52 -11.28 12.65
CA ALA A 215 -7.79 -10.71 13.77
C ALA A 215 -6.99 -11.79 14.52
N GLU A 216 -7.63 -12.93 14.83
CA GLU A 216 -6.98 -14.07 15.49
C GLU A 216 -5.80 -14.63 14.69
N LYS A 217 -5.92 -14.79 13.36
CA LYS A 217 -4.81 -15.30 12.52
C LYS A 217 -3.60 -14.39 12.58
N ILE A 218 -3.81 -13.06 12.49
CA ILE A 218 -2.74 -12.07 12.56
C ILE A 218 -2.13 -12.04 13.97
N ALA A 219 -2.96 -12.11 15.03
CA ALA A 219 -2.52 -12.15 16.42
C ALA A 219 -1.69 -13.41 16.72
N LYS A 220 -2.15 -14.59 16.31
CA LYS A 220 -1.42 -15.86 16.46
C LYS A 220 -0.07 -15.84 15.75
N ALA A 221 0.04 -15.15 14.64
CA ALA A 221 1.31 -14.94 13.94
C ALA A 221 2.21 -13.90 14.61
N LYS A 222 1.76 -13.26 15.69
CA LYS A 222 2.50 -12.23 16.45
C LYS A 222 2.91 -11.04 15.60
N ILE A 223 2.12 -10.69 14.59
CA ILE A 223 2.38 -9.54 13.72
C ILE A 223 1.92 -8.28 14.47
N PRO A 224 2.83 -7.33 14.77
CA PRO A 224 2.44 -6.08 15.42
C PRO A 224 1.64 -5.18 14.47
N VAL A 225 0.68 -4.44 15.02
CA VAL A 225 -0.15 -3.50 14.28
C VAL A 225 -0.02 -2.11 14.88
N LEU A 226 0.19 -1.11 14.02
CA LEU A 226 0.04 0.32 14.33
C LEU A 226 -1.20 0.82 13.58
N CYS A 227 -2.15 1.39 14.29
CA CYS A 227 -3.35 2.00 13.71
C CYS A 227 -3.40 3.48 14.05
N VAL A 228 -3.47 4.31 13.01
CA VAL A 228 -3.70 5.76 13.12
C VAL A 228 -5.11 6.07 12.64
N TYR A 229 -5.88 6.88 13.37
CA TYR A 229 -7.25 7.22 12.96
C TYR A 229 -7.69 8.60 13.45
N GLY A 230 -8.64 9.18 12.73
CA GLY A 230 -9.25 10.45 13.08
C GLY A 230 -10.41 10.26 14.06
N GLY A 231 -10.45 11.08 15.13
CA GLY A 231 -11.54 11.05 16.11
C GLY A 231 -12.85 11.64 15.59
N SER A 232 -12.83 12.31 14.44
CA SER A 232 -14.00 12.92 13.78
C SER A 232 -14.23 12.33 12.38
N ASP A 233 -13.76 11.12 12.11
CA ASP A 233 -13.93 10.46 10.81
C ASP A 233 -15.38 10.00 10.60
N SER A 234 -16.10 10.73 9.74
CA SER A 234 -17.48 10.40 9.35
C SER A 234 -17.56 9.58 8.05
N VAL A 235 -16.44 9.39 7.35
CA VAL A 235 -16.37 8.59 6.10
C VAL A 235 -16.16 7.12 6.42
N VAL A 236 -15.22 6.83 7.34
CA VAL A 236 -14.92 5.51 7.85
C VAL A 236 -14.91 5.58 9.38
N PRO A 237 -16.08 5.49 10.04
CA PRO A 237 -16.19 5.63 11.49
C PRO A 237 -15.29 4.64 12.24
N ALA A 238 -14.47 5.14 13.15
CA ALA A 238 -13.48 4.35 13.86
C ALA A 238 -14.12 3.23 14.69
N GLU A 239 -15.27 3.52 15.32
CA GLU A 239 -16.03 2.62 16.20
C GLU A 239 -16.40 1.31 15.48
N SER A 240 -16.86 1.41 14.23
CA SER A 240 -17.27 0.25 13.43
C SER A 240 -16.14 -0.42 12.68
N ASN A 241 -14.99 0.23 12.56
CA ASN A 241 -13.85 -0.25 11.78
C ASN A 241 -12.66 -0.60 12.67
N CYS A 242 -11.72 0.32 12.86
CA CYS A 242 -10.46 0.00 13.54
C CYS A 242 -10.61 -0.34 15.03
N MET A 243 -11.58 0.23 15.73
CA MET A 243 -11.79 -0.08 17.15
C MET A 243 -12.32 -1.51 17.34
N ARG A 244 -13.29 -1.97 16.52
CA ARG A 244 -13.76 -3.36 16.56
C ARG A 244 -12.66 -4.35 16.19
N PHE A 245 -11.85 -4.01 15.20
CA PHE A 245 -10.69 -4.83 14.86
C PHE A 245 -9.70 -4.91 16.03
N ALA A 246 -9.38 -3.77 16.66
CA ALA A 246 -8.46 -3.72 17.81
C ALA A 246 -8.97 -4.59 18.96
N GLU A 247 -10.25 -4.49 19.31
CA GLU A 247 -10.87 -5.30 20.36
C GLU A 247 -10.72 -6.81 20.07
N ALA A 248 -11.08 -7.25 18.86
CA ALA A 248 -10.95 -8.65 18.46
C ALA A 248 -9.49 -9.12 18.45
N PHE A 249 -8.58 -8.25 18.02
CA PHE A 249 -7.15 -8.52 17.91
C PHE A 249 -6.49 -8.66 19.29
N GLU A 250 -6.78 -7.74 20.23
CA GLU A 250 -6.29 -7.78 21.61
C GLU A 250 -6.86 -8.98 22.39
N LYS A 251 -8.16 -9.27 22.20
CA LYS A 251 -8.79 -10.46 22.76
C LYS A 251 -8.12 -11.76 22.31
N ALA A 252 -7.59 -11.77 21.09
CA ALA A 252 -6.80 -12.90 20.56
C ALA A 252 -5.32 -12.89 20.98
N GLY A 253 -4.92 -11.98 21.87
CA GLY A 253 -3.53 -11.83 22.34
C GLY A 253 -2.62 -11.08 21.40
N GLY A 254 -3.18 -10.35 20.42
CA GLY A 254 -2.43 -9.49 19.52
C GLY A 254 -1.94 -8.20 20.18
N HIS A 255 -0.92 -7.59 19.61
CA HIS A 255 -0.36 -6.33 20.09
C HIS A 255 -0.60 -5.23 19.05
N ILE A 256 -1.53 -4.30 19.34
CA ILE A 256 -1.87 -3.14 18.53
C ILE A 256 -1.56 -1.84 19.25
N ARG A 257 -0.95 -0.91 18.55
CA ARG A 257 -0.78 0.46 19.01
C ARG A 257 -1.79 1.36 18.29
N MET A 258 -2.72 1.94 19.06
CA MET A 258 -3.74 2.86 18.55
C MET A 258 -3.26 4.31 18.73
N TRP A 259 -3.30 5.09 17.63
CA TRP A 259 -2.98 6.52 17.64
C TRP A 259 -4.19 7.32 17.16
N ARG A 260 -4.83 7.99 18.07
CA ARG A 260 -6.01 8.83 17.78
C ARG A 260 -5.61 10.29 17.61
N ASP A 261 -6.03 10.88 16.49
CA ASP A 261 -6.01 12.34 16.31
C ASP A 261 -7.44 12.88 16.45
N ASN A 262 -7.72 13.56 17.57
CA ASN A 262 -9.06 14.04 17.89
C ASN A 262 -9.58 15.12 16.93
N LYS A 263 -8.69 15.82 16.22
CA LYS A 263 -9.05 16.91 15.30
C LYS A 263 -9.19 16.44 13.85
N ARG A 264 -8.75 15.24 13.57
CA ARG A 264 -8.73 14.69 12.21
C ARG A 264 -10.04 13.97 11.87
N GLY A 265 -10.55 14.22 10.65
CA GLY A 265 -11.56 13.40 9.99
C GLY A 265 -10.92 12.22 9.25
N HIS A 266 -11.46 11.87 8.06
CA HIS A 266 -10.87 10.82 7.21
C HIS A 266 -9.51 11.22 6.64
N HIS A 267 -9.36 12.47 6.30
CA HIS A 267 -8.13 13.05 5.75
C HIS A 267 -7.59 14.17 6.65
N PRO A 268 -6.28 14.46 6.54
CA PRO A 268 -5.23 13.74 5.82
C PRO A 268 -4.83 12.45 6.55
N HIS A 269 -4.40 11.41 5.79
CA HIS A 269 -3.79 10.23 6.38
C HIS A 269 -2.37 10.49 6.88
N GLY A 270 -1.88 9.63 7.76
CA GLY A 270 -0.55 9.72 8.35
C GLY A 270 -0.49 10.59 9.61
N LEU A 271 0.72 10.79 10.08
CA LEU A 271 1.05 11.70 11.19
C LEU A 271 1.56 13.03 10.66
N GLU A 272 1.83 13.99 11.54
CA GLU A 272 2.49 15.22 11.12
C GLU A 272 3.87 14.89 10.50
N PRO A 273 4.34 15.62 9.49
CA PRO A 273 5.58 15.31 8.77
C PRO A 273 6.82 15.17 9.67
N ASN A 274 6.88 15.89 10.81
CA ASN A 274 7.94 15.79 11.80
C ASN A 274 7.86 14.52 12.68
N GLU A 275 6.75 13.79 12.61
CA GLU A 275 6.53 12.52 13.33
C GLU A 275 6.71 11.28 12.42
N SER A 276 7.15 11.46 11.18
CA SER A 276 7.29 10.37 10.19
C SER A 276 8.22 9.23 10.64
N ASN A 277 9.14 9.49 11.55
CA ASN A 277 10.01 8.48 12.15
C ASN A 277 9.26 7.45 13.02
N VAL A 278 8.02 7.73 13.42
CA VAL A 278 7.18 6.77 14.16
C VAL A 278 6.98 5.49 13.37
N PHE A 279 6.73 5.61 12.06
CA PHE A 279 6.55 4.44 11.17
C PHE A 279 7.84 3.64 11.01
N LEU A 280 8.96 4.32 10.80
CA LEU A 280 10.28 3.69 10.70
C LEU A 280 10.63 2.94 11.98
N ASN A 281 10.48 3.59 13.14
CA ASN A 281 10.76 2.98 14.44
C ASN A 281 9.85 1.79 14.71
N PHE A 282 8.58 1.89 14.33
CA PHE A 282 7.63 0.78 14.46
C PHE A 282 8.06 -0.42 13.60
N PHE A 283 8.40 -0.22 12.33
CA PHE A 283 8.84 -1.31 11.45
C PHE A 283 10.18 -1.92 11.86
N ASN A 284 11.11 -1.10 12.36
CA ASN A 284 12.40 -1.58 12.87
C ASN A 284 12.27 -2.38 14.17
N SER A 285 11.26 -2.09 15.00
CA SER A 285 11.02 -2.82 16.25
C SER A 285 10.37 -4.19 16.06
N ALA A 286 9.78 -4.45 14.90
CA ALA A 286 9.16 -5.72 14.57
C ALA A 286 10.23 -6.81 14.31
N LYS A 287 10.09 -7.94 15.01
CA LYS A 287 11.02 -9.09 14.96
C LYS A 287 10.61 -10.10 13.90
#